data_e0d3176507362d8b15fa2dbb2543e252
#
_entry.id   e0d3176507362d8b15fa2dbb2543e252
#
_cell.length_a   1.000
_cell.length_b   1.000
_cell.length_c   1.000
_cell.angle_alpha   90.00
_cell.angle_beta   90.00
_cell.angle_gamma   90.00
#
_symmetry.space_group_name_H-M   'P 1'
#
loop_
_entity.id
_entity.type
_entity.pdbx_description
1 polymer ?
#
loop_
_entity_poly.entity_id
_entity_poly.type
_entity_poly.pdbx_seq_one_letter_code
_entity_poly.pdbx_strand_id
1 'polypeptide(L)'
;MTNILLLEDLPQIRAWLSSLVLQVFPDAQIAEAARVHDALGFVSAIKFDLALVDLGLPDGSGVDVVAALREHQPETQSVVVTIHDDDEHLFPALQAGAFGYILKEQPRELIIEQLQRISQGEPPLSPSIARRVMAYFAAKSKPQPASAAGIPHVSLTDRETEVLLRVAKGYTLPEIGQQLTLSRHTIADYVKQIYRKLNVSSRAEAALEAQRMGLFGR
;
A
#
# COMPACT_ATOMS: atom_id res chain seq x y z
N MET A 1 -20.04 22.47 6.51
CA MET A 1 -18.73 22.80 5.94
C MET A 1 -17.92 21.51 5.95
N THR A 2 -17.43 21.07 4.83
CA THR A 2 -16.70 19.79 4.72
C THR A 2 -15.20 20.06 4.86
N ASN A 3 -14.57 19.50 5.88
CA ASN A 3 -13.13 19.60 6.08
C ASN A 3 -12.44 18.45 5.36
N ILE A 4 -11.49 18.75 4.49
CA ILE A 4 -10.81 17.76 3.66
C ILE A 4 -9.31 17.84 3.88
N LEU A 5 -8.68 16.72 4.22
CA LEU A 5 -7.22 16.59 4.20
C LEU A 5 -6.79 16.14 2.79
N LEU A 6 -5.83 16.84 2.21
CA LEU A 6 -5.22 16.47 0.94
C LEU A 6 -3.71 16.28 1.14
N LEU A 7 -3.25 15.04 1.07
CA LEU A 7 -1.84 14.66 1.24
C LEU A 7 -1.25 14.20 -0.10
N GLU A 8 -0.33 15.02 -0.64
CA GLU A 8 0.32 14.82 -1.94
C GLU A 8 1.61 15.63 -1.97
N ASP A 9 2.74 15.02 -2.30
CA ASP A 9 4.04 15.70 -2.28
C ASP A 9 4.26 16.61 -3.50
N LEU A 10 3.78 16.21 -4.69
CA LEU A 10 3.97 16.94 -5.92
C LEU A 10 3.02 18.16 -6.00
N PRO A 11 3.53 19.42 -5.99
CA PRO A 11 2.67 20.60 -5.93
C PRO A 11 1.67 20.70 -7.09
N GLN A 12 2.06 20.24 -8.28
CA GLN A 12 1.19 20.28 -9.46
C GLN A 12 0.02 19.30 -9.34
N ILE A 13 0.29 18.10 -8.84
CA ILE A 13 -0.74 17.06 -8.62
C ILE A 13 -1.64 17.49 -7.47
N ARG A 14 -1.07 18.02 -6.38
CA ARG A 14 -1.84 18.55 -5.25
C ARG A 14 -2.81 19.66 -5.68
N ALA A 15 -2.34 20.64 -6.44
CA ALA A 15 -3.19 21.71 -6.96
C ALA A 15 -4.29 21.18 -7.91
N TRP A 16 -3.95 20.19 -8.75
CA TRP A 16 -4.92 19.55 -9.63
C TRP A 16 -5.99 18.80 -8.81
N LEU A 17 -5.63 17.98 -7.83
CA LEU A 17 -6.56 17.28 -6.95
C LEU A 17 -7.44 18.26 -6.16
N SER A 18 -6.84 19.33 -5.61
CA SER A 18 -7.57 20.41 -4.92
C SER A 18 -8.64 21.01 -5.83
N SER A 19 -8.34 21.22 -7.12
CA SER A 19 -9.31 21.73 -8.11
C SER A 19 -10.48 20.77 -8.36
N LEU A 20 -10.22 19.43 -8.36
CA LEU A 20 -11.27 18.41 -8.49
C LEU A 20 -12.16 18.37 -7.26
N VAL A 21 -11.55 18.44 -6.09
CA VAL A 21 -12.28 18.46 -4.80
C VAL A 21 -13.20 19.68 -4.75
N LEU A 22 -12.74 20.89 -5.07
CA LEU A 22 -13.56 22.08 -5.06
C LEU A 22 -14.67 22.08 -6.13
N GLN A 23 -14.48 21.36 -7.22
CA GLN A 23 -15.55 21.17 -8.21
C GLN A 23 -16.71 20.31 -7.66
N VAL A 24 -16.38 19.32 -6.82
CA VAL A 24 -17.38 18.40 -6.21
C VAL A 24 -17.93 18.96 -4.90
N PHE A 25 -17.07 19.60 -4.10
CA PHE A 25 -17.35 20.17 -2.79
C PHE A 25 -17.00 21.67 -2.76
N PRO A 26 -17.82 22.55 -3.35
CA PRO A 26 -17.48 23.96 -3.51
C PRO A 26 -17.19 24.71 -2.19
N ASP A 27 -17.85 24.28 -1.10
CA ASP A 27 -17.72 24.90 0.23
C ASP A 27 -16.69 24.16 1.13
N ALA A 28 -15.86 23.28 0.57
CA ALA A 28 -14.89 22.51 1.34
C ALA A 28 -13.71 23.40 1.81
N GLN A 29 -13.27 23.15 3.03
CA GLN A 29 -12.01 23.64 3.56
C GLN A 29 -10.94 22.56 3.39
N ILE A 30 -9.92 22.83 2.58
CA ILE A 30 -8.87 21.87 2.26
C ILE A 30 -7.63 22.21 3.08
N ALA A 31 -7.19 21.27 3.93
CA ALA A 31 -5.87 21.32 4.54
C ALA A 31 -4.91 20.50 3.65
N GLU A 32 -3.96 21.21 3.02
CA GLU A 32 -2.98 20.59 2.13
C GLU A 32 -1.70 20.24 2.89
N ALA A 33 -1.22 19.00 2.74
CA ALA A 33 0.05 18.53 3.26
C ALA A 33 0.91 17.94 2.14
N ALA A 34 2.22 18.19 2.21
CA ALA A 34 3.20 17.61 1.29
C ALA A 34 3.99 16.46 1.90
N ARG A 35 3.80 16.18 3.19
CA ARG A 35 4.56 15.20 3.97
C ARG A 35 3.66 14.50 4.98
N VAL A 36 4.02 13.26 5.30
CA VAL A 36 3.35 12.47 6.35
C VAL A 36 3.36 13.20 7.68
N HIS A 37 4.50 13.78 8.07
CA HIS A 37 4.64 14.53 9.33
C HIS A 37 3.63 15.67 9.45
N ASP A 38 3.45 16.46 8.41
CA ASP A 38 2.53 17.60 8.40
C ASP A 38 1.06 17.11 8.48
N ALA A 39 0.73 16.06 7.71
CA ALA A 39 -0.59 15.44 7.73
C ALA A 39 -0.96 14.89 9.11
N LEU A 40 -0.04 14.22 9.80
CA LEU A 40 -0.27 13.72 11.16
C LEU A 40 -0.47 14.87 12.16
N GLY A 41 0.23 15.99 11.97
CA GLY A 41 0.00 17.22 12.73
C GLY A 41 -1.44 17.74 12.54
N PHE A 42 -1.93 17.77 11.29
CA PHE A 42 -3.31 18.16 11.01
C PHE A 42 -4.33 17.17 11.59
N VAL A 43 -4.10 15.88 11.48
CA VAL A 43 -4.99 14.84 12.06
C VAL A 43 -5.16 15.03 13.57
N SER A 44 -4.12 15.49 14.26
CA SER A 44 -4.17 15.75 15.70
C SER A 44 -4.91 17.05 16.08
N ALA A 45 -4.99 18.02 15.15
CA ALA A 45 -5.49 19.37 15.41
C ALA A 45 -6.88 19.65 14.83
N ILE A 46 -7.24 18.99 13.71
CA ILE A 46 -8.44 19.28 12.92
C ILE A 46 -9.23 17.99 12.72
N LYS A 47 -10.55 18.04 12.82
CA LYS A 47 -11.43 16.95 12.41
C LYS A 47 -11.74 17.07 10.93
N PHE A 48 -11.58 15.93 10.21
CA PHE A 48 -11.85 15.84 8.79
C PHE A 48 -13.07 14.97 8.50
N ASP A 49 -13.79 15.31 7.45
CA ASP A 49 -14.88 14.49 6.91
C ASP A 49 -14.34 13.53 5.85
N LEU A 50 -13.34 13.99 5.07
CA LEU A 50 -12.70 13.24 3.99
C LEU A 50 -11.19 13.47 4.05
N ALA A 51 -10.43 12.44 3.74
CA ALA A 51 -9.00 12.54 3.51
C ALA A 51 -8.64 11.90 2.16
N LEU A 52 -7.94 12.62 1.30
CA LEU A 52 -7.33 12.11 0.07
C LEU A 52 -5.84 11.95 0.31
N VAL A 53 -5.35 10.73 0.24
CA VAL A 53 -4.02 10.37 0.73
C VAL A 53 -3.22 9.66 -0.37
N ASP A 54 -2.11 10.26 -0.81
CA ASP A 54 -1.12 9.52 -1.60
C ASP A 54 -0.29 8.60 -0.70
N LEU A 55 0.19 7.49 -1.27
CA LEU A 55 1.00 6.49 -0.56
C LEU A 55 2.50 6.77 -0.64
N GLY A 56 2.98 7.30 -1.77
CA GLY A 56 4.39 7.50 -2.06
C GLY A 56 4.88 8.89 -1.66
N LEU A 57 5.29 9.09 -0.40
CA LEU A 57 5.71 10.38 0.12
C LEU A 57 7.18 10.39 0.50
N PRO A 58 7.87 11.53 0.46
CA PRO A 58 9.32 11.62 0.67
C PRO A 58 9.77 11.26 2.09
N ASP A 59 8.88 11.37 3.07
CA ASP A 59 9.19 11.17 4.50
C ASP A 59 8.49 9.94 5.11
N GLY A 60 7.75 9.15 4.31
CA GLY A 60 7.07 7.95 4.80
C GLY A 60 6.00 7.42 3.88
N SER A 61 5.09 6.64 4.42
CA SER A 61 3.97 6.06 3.69
C SER A 61 2.66 6.73 4.09
N GLY A 62 1.81 7.06 3.11
CA GLY A 62 0.45 7.53 3.38
C GLY A 62 -0.41 6.52 4.16
N VAL A 63 -0.02 5.24 4.16
CA VAL A 63 -0.68 4.20 4.98
C VAL A 63 -0.66 4.56 6.46
N ASP A 64 0.41 5.20 6.95
CA ASP A 64 0.53 5.62 8.35
C ASP A 64 -0.51 6.71 8.69
N VAL A 65 -0.80 7.62 7.74
CA VAL A 65 -1.83 8.65 7.90
C VAL A 65 -3.23 8.03 7.88
N VAL A 66 -3.49 7.05 7.00
CA VAL A 66 -4.75 6.29 6.98
C VAL A 66 -4.98 5.57 8.31
N ALA A 67 -3.94 4.92 8.85
CA ALA A 67 -4.01 4.25 10.16
C ALA A 67 -4.30 5.24 11.30
N ALA A 68 -3.61 6.38 11.31
CA ALA A 68 -3.84 7.43 12.32
C ALA A 68 -5.26 8.03 12.23
N LEU A 69 -5.77 8.26 11.03
CA LEU A 69 -7.16 8.70 10.83
C LEU A 69 -8.15 7.68 11.40
N ARG A 70 -7.95 6.40 11.09
CA ARG A 70 -8.81 5.33 11.62
C ARG A 70 -8.79 5.26 13.14
N GLU A 71 -7.64 5.47 13.77
CA GLU A 71 -7.48 5.42 15.23
C GLU A 71 -8.09 6.64 15.93
N HIS A 72 -7.81 7.84 15.40
CA HIS A 72 -8.16 9.09 16.08
C HIS A 72 -9.44 9.74 15.56
N GLN A 73 -9.82 9.45 14.33
CA GLN A 73 -10.98 10.03 13.64
C GLN A 73 -11.73 8.97 12.81
N PRO A 74 -12.34 7.94 13.43
CA PRO A 74 -12.94 6.79 12.75
C PRO A 74 -14.07 7.14 11.78
N GLU A 75 -14.68 8.31 11.91
CA GLU A 75 -15.74 8.81 11.02
C GLU A 75 -15.17 9.42 9.71
N THR A 76 -13.86 9.72 9.66
CA THR A 76 -13.23 10.29 8.48
C THR A 76 -13.15 9.25 7.36
N GLN A 77 -13.71 9.56 6.20
CA GLN A 77 -13.58 8.72 5.02
C GLN A 77 -12.19 8.90 4.39
N SER A 78 -11.24 8.01 4.68
CA SER A 78 -9.91 8.07 4.10
C SER A 78 -9.85 7.34 2.77
N VAL A 79 -9.55 8.06 1.69
CA VAL A 79 -9.47 7.54 0.33
C VAL A 79 -8.02 7.67 -0.15
N VAL A 80 -7.45 6.55 -0.57
CA VAL A 80 -6.13 6.54 -1.20
C VAL A 80 -6.24 7.04 -2.64
N VAL A 81 -5.36 7.98 -3.02
CA VAL A 81 -5.27 8.52 -4.39
C VAL A 81 -3.83 8.40 -4.84
N THR A 82 -3.50 7.42 -5.65
CA THR A 82 -2.11 7.06 -5.97
C THR A 82 -1.93 6.56 -7.40
N ILE A 83 -0.66 6.48 -7.85
CA ILE A 83 -0.30 5.81 -9.13
C ILE A 83 -0.10 4.31 -8.96
N HIS A 84 0.01 3.81 -7.73
CA HIS A 84 0.29 2.40 -7.46
C HIS A 84 -0.98 1.55 -7.61
N ASP A 85 -0.95 0.57 -8.50
CA ASP A 85 -2.07 -0.35 -8.76
C ASP A 85 -1.77 -1.79 -8.33
N ASP A 86 -0.63 -2.02 -7.66
CA ASP A 86 -0.16 -3.33 -7.21
C ASP A 86 -0.73 -3.75 -5.84
N ASP A 87 -0.65 -5.05 -5.54
CA ASP A 87 -1.16 -5.63 -4.30
C ASP A 87 -0.36 -5.20 -3.06
N GLU A 88 0.91 -4.84 -3.23
CA GLU A 88 1.80 -4.45 -2.14
C GLU A 88 1.41 -3.09 -1.53
N HIS A 89 0.76 -2.23 -2.30
CA HIS A 89 0.24 -0.95 -1.85
C HIS A 89 -1.25 -1.02 -1.49
N LEU A 90 -2.04 -1.74 -2.30
CA LEU A 90 -3.48 -1.84 -2.13
C LEU A 90 -3.88 -2.46 -0.79
N PHE A 91 -3.37 -3.67 -0.48
CA PHE A 91 -3.83 -4.39 0.70
C PHE A 91 -3.38 -3.76 2.03
N PRO A 92 -2.15 -3.25 2.20
CA PRO A 92 -1.80 -2.49 3.40
C PRO A 92 -2.68 -1.26 3.63
N ALA A 93 -3.04 -0.53 2.56
CA ALA A 93 -3.92 0.63 2.67
C ALA A 93 -5.33 0.23 3.14
N LEU A 94 -5.92 -0.83 2.55
CA LEU A 94 -7.23 -1.34 2.96
C LEU A 94 -7.20 -1.91 4.39
N GLN A 95 -6.13 -2.60 4.79
CA GLN A 95 -5.96 -3.10 6.15
C GLN A 95 -5.81 -1.98 7.17
N ALA A 96 -5.14 -0.89 6.82
CA ALA A 96 -5.06 0.32 7.63
C ALA A 96 -6.41 1.01 7.82
N GLY A 97 -7.39 0.71 6.94
CA GLY A 97 -8.76 1.21 7.01
C GLY A 97 -9.13 2.21 5.94
N ALA A 98 -8.43 2.22 4.80
CA ALA A 98 -8.85 3.03 3.67
C ALA A 98 -10.28 2.71 3.26
N PHE A 99 -11.11 3.73 3.16
CA PHE A 99 -12.51 3.65 2.72
C PHE A 99 -12.60 3.38 1.22
N GLY A 100 -11.64 3.89 0.43
CA GLY A 100 -11.61 3.74 -1.02
C GLY A 100 -10.20 3.83 -1.60
N TYR A 101 -10.10 3.55 -2.92
CA TYR A 101 -8.83 3.53 -3.64
C TYR A 101 -9.02 4.05 -5.07
N ILE A 102 -8.40 5.18 -5.39
CA ILE A 102 -8.47 5.87 -6.67
C ILE A 102 -7.07 5.86 -7.31
N LEU A 103 -7.01 5.50 -8.59
CA LEU A 103 -5.78 5.59 -9.36
C LEU A 103 -5.71 6.96 -10.06
N LYS A 104 -4.60 7.68 -9.91
CA LYS A 104 -4.38 9.01 -10.51
C LYS A 104 -4.36 8.99 -12.05
N GLU A 105 -4.07 7.82 -12.65
CA GLU A 105 -4.04 7.63 -14.11
C GLU A 105 -5.42 7.53 -14.76
N GLN A 106 -6.48 7.50 -13.96
CA GLN A 106 -7.85 7.47 -14.49
C GLN A 106 -8.22 8.81 -15.15
N PRO A 107 -9.14 8.79 -16.11
CA PRO A 107 -9.71 10.01 -16.67
C PRO A 107 -10.27 10.92 -15.59
N ARG A 108 -10.05 12.24 -15.75
CA ARG A 108 -10.50 13.27 -14.80
C ARG A 108 -11.98 13.13 -14.42
N GLU A 109 -12.81 12.87 -15.43
CA GLU A 109 -14.26 12.74 -15.29
C GLU A 109 -14.64 11.57 -14.37
N LEU A 110 -13.90 10.47 -14.47
CA LEU A 110 -14.10 9.29 -13.63
C LEU A 110 -13.69 9.55 -12.18
N ILE A 111 -12.61 10.29 -11.95
CA ILE A 111 -12.21 10.69 -10.59
C ILE A 111 -13.28 11.60 -9.97
N ILE A 112 -13.81 12.56 -10.72
CA ILE A 112 -14.91 13.43 -10.27
C ILE A 112 -16.14 12.60 -9.90
N GLU A 113 -16.55 11.64 -10.73
CA GLU A 113 -17.66 10.73 -10.45
C GLU A 113 -17.40 9.93 -9.16
N GLN A 114 -16.21 9.42 -8.97
CA GLN A 114 -15.83 8.70 -7.76
C GLN A 114 -15.86 9.58 -6.51
N LEU A 115 -15.38 10.82 -6.59
CA LEU A 115 -15.47 11.79 -5.50
C LEU A 115 -16.94 12.13 -5.15
N GLN A 116 -17.81 12.25 -6.16
CA GLN A 116 -19.25 12.47 -5.93
C GLN A 116 -19.90 11.30 -5.19
N ARG A 117 -19.53 10.06 -5.51
CA ARG A 117 -20.05 8.86 -4.83
C ARG A 117 -19.65 8.78 -3.36
N ILE A 118 -18.49 9.32 -2.99
CA ILE A 118 -18.03 9.39 -1.60
C ILE A 118 -19.06 10.14 -0.74
N SER A 119 -19.63 11.24 -1.24
CA SER A 119 -20.65 12.00 -0.52
C SER A 119 -21.93 11.21 -0.26
N GLN A 120 -22.16 10.11 -0.99
CA GLN A 120 -23.28 9.19 -0.84
C GLN A 120 -22.93 7.98 0.03
N GLY A 121 -21.70 7.94 0.59
CA GLY A 121 -21.21 6.82 1.38
C GLY A 121 -20.76 5.61 0.55
N GLU A 122 -20.59 5.76 -0.77
CA GLU A 122 -20.13 4.69 -1.65
C GLU A 122 -18.60 4.70 -1.76
N PRO A 123 -17.91 3.58 -1.42
CA PRO A 123 -16.47 3.48 -1.54
C PRO A 123 -16.04 3.60 -3.00
N PRO A 124 -15.13 4.51 -3.35
CA PRO A 124 -14.56 4.59 -4.69
C PRO A 124 -13.59 3.43 -4.91
N LEU A 125 -14.03 2.43 -5.64
CA LEU A 125 -13.21 1.30 -6.07
C LEU A 125 -13.40 1.06 -7.57
N SER A 126 -12.31 1.01 -8.33
CA SER A 126 -12.41 0.58 -9.73
C SER A 126 -12.81 -0.89 -9.81
N PRO A 127 -13.45 -1.33 -10.92
CA PRO A 127 -13.80 -2.75 -11.11
C PRO A 127 -12.58 -3.69 -11.04
N SER A 128 -11.39 -3.22 -11.45
CA SER A 128 -10.13 -3.97 -11.35
C SER A 128 -9.71 -4.15 -9.90
N ILE A 129 -9.71 -3.09 -9.11
CA ILE A 129 -9.41 -3.12 -7.67
C ILE A 129 -10.42 -3.98 -6.92
N ALA A 130 -11.71 -3.83 -7.19
CA ALA A 130 -12.76 -4.64 -6.57
C ALA A 130 -12.57 -6.15 -6.84
N ARG A 131 -12.23 -6.54 -8.08
CA ARG A 131 -11.92 -7.94 -8.42
C ARG A 131 -10.70 -8.48 -7.66
N ARG A 132 -9.64 -7.67 -7.50
CA ARG A 132 -8.45 -8.07 -6.74
C ARG A 132 -8.76 -8.26 -5.27
N VAL A 133 -9.54 -7.36 -4.69
CA VAL A 133 -10.01 -7.48 -3.30
C VAL A 133 -10.82 -8.77 -3.12
N MET A 134 -11.77 -9.05 -4.01
CA MET A 134 -12.54 -10.30 -3.97
C MET A 134 -11.67 -11.55 -4.13
N ALA A 135 -10.70 -11.52 -5.07
CA ALA A 135 -9.77 -12.64 -5.28
C ALA A 135 -8.91 -12.91 -4.04
N TYR A 136 -8.43 -11.86 -3.37
CA TYR A 136 -7.66 -11.96 -2.13
C TYR A 136 -8.45 -12.63 -1.01
N PHE A 137 -9.70 -12.20 -0.79
CA PHE A 137 -10.55 -12.82 0.21
C PHE A 137 -10.97 -14.25 -0.16
N ALA A 138 -11.23 -14.53 -1.44
CA ALA A 138 -11.52 -15.88 -1.91
C ALA A 138 -10.34 -16.84 -1.71
N ALA A 139 -9.11 -16.36 -1.90
CA ALA A 139 -7.89 -17.13 -1.63
C ALA A 139 -7.72 -17.44 -0.13
N LYS A 140 -8.04 -16.48 0.74
CA LYS A 140 -8.01 -16.64 2.21
C LYS A 140 -9.20 -17.49 2.74
N SER A 141 -10.31 -17.53 2.02
CA SER A 141 -11.52 -18.25 2.43
C SER A 141 -11.55 -19.71 1.99
N LYS A 142 -10.58 -20.20 1.20
CA LYS A 142 -10.44 -21.64 0.96
C LYS A 142 -10.06 -22.29 2.29
N PRO A 143 -10.86 -23.29 2.79
CA PRO A 143 -10.46 -24.02 3.99
C PRO A 143 -9.14 -24.73 3.69
N GLN A 144 -8.09 -24.24 4.32
CA GLN A 144 -6.84 -24.97 4.37
C GLN A 144 -7.12 -26.24 5.14
N PRO A 145 -6.81 -27.44 4.62
CA PRO A 145 -6.98 -28.65 5.42
C PRO A 145 -6.20 -28.47 6.71
N ALA A 146 -6.91 -28.69 7.83
CA ALA A 146 -6.37 -28.55 9.16
C ALA A 146 -5.11 -29.43 9.30
N SER A 147 -3.96 -28.83 9.28
CA SER A 147 -2.69 -29.45 9.61
C SER A 147 -2.07 -28.64 10.74
N ALA A 148 -2.08 -29.25 11.91
CA ALA A 148 -1.25 -29.06 13.10
C ALA A 148 -0.72 -27.65 13.42
N ALA A 149 -1.08 -27.17 14.59
CA ALA A 149 -0.55 -25.99 15.29
C ALA A 149 0.96 -25.82 15.14
N GLY A 150 1.38 -24.65 14.69
CA GLY A 150 2.79 -24.24 14.77
C GLY A 150 3.18 -23.17 13.78
N ILE A 151 3.39 -21.93 14.28
CA ILE A 151 4.17 -20.83 13.72
C ILE A 151 3.51 -20.10 12.51
N PRO A 152 3.38 -18.77 12.49
CA PRO A 152 2.89 -18.01 11.34
C PRO A 152 3.85 -18.19 10.15
N HIS A 153 3.44 -18.96 9.15
CA HIS A 153 4.18 -19.11 7.91
C HIS A 153 4.10 -17.80 7.11
N VAL A 154 5.18 -17.08 7.10
CA VAL A 154 5.39 -15.96 6.17
C VAL A 154 5.48 -16.56 4.77
N SER A 155 4.48 -16.30 3.91
CA SER A 155 4.49 -16.79 2.53
C SER A 155 5.28 -15.83 1.64
N LEU A 156 6.39 -16.31 1.10
CA LEU A 156 7.10 -15.64 0.01
C LEU A 156 6.41 -15.98 -1.33
N THR A 157 6.40 -15.04 -2.26
CA THR A 157 6.02 -15.31 -3.64
C THR A 157 7.02 -16.24 -4.31
N ASP A 158 6.65 -16.89 -5.43
CA ASP A 158 7.56 -17.76 -6.17
C ASP A 158 8.86 -17.02 -6.55
N ARG A 159 8.73 -15.74 -6.92
CA ARG A 159 9.89 -14.91 -7.30
C ARG A 159 10.77 -14.55 -6.12
N GLU A 160 10.20 -14.23 -4.97
CA GLU A 160 10.94 -14.00 -3.73
C GLU A 160 11.64 -15.29 -3.26
N THR A 161 10.99 -16.43 -3.38
CA THR A 161 11.56 -17.74 -3.08
C THR A 161 12.77 -18.04 -3.97
N GLU A 162 12.66 -17.76 -5.27
CA GLU A 162 13.78 -17.90 -6.21
C GLU A 162 14.97 -17.00 -5.87
N VAL A 163 14.71 -15.75 -5.46
CA VAL A 163 15.76 -14.81 -5.02
C VAL A 163 16.35 -15.27 -3.70
N LEU A 164 15.53 -15.64 -2.71
CA LEU A 164 15.98 -16.13 -1.40
C LEU A 164 16.89 -17.37 -1.54
N LEU A 165 16.53 -18.32 -2.39
CA LEU A 165 17.34 -19.51 -2.66
C LEU A 165 18.73 -19.14 -3.16
N ARG A 166 18.85 -18.16 -4.04
CA ARG A 166 20.14 -17.72 -4.59
C ARG A 166 20.95 -16.91 -3.56
N VAL A 167 20.29 -16.05 -2.79
CA VAL A 167 20.90 -15.36 -1.66
C VAL A 167 21.49 -16.37 -0.69
N ALA A 168 20.73 -17.38 -0.31
CA ALA A 168 21.15 -18.40 0.64
C ALA A 168 22.27 -19.31 0.09
N LYS A 169 22.32 -19.55 -1.22
CA LYS A 169 23.42 -20.26 -1.90
C LYS A 169 24.71 -19.43 -2.07
N GLY A 170 24.71 -18.17 -1.67
CA GLY A 170 25.91 -17.34 -1.68
C GLY A 170 26.08 -16.45 -2.91
N TYR A 171 25.15 -16.43 -3.89
CA TYR A 171 25.27 -15.57 -5.08
C TYR A 171 25.20 -14.09 -4.73
N THR A 172 26.00 -13.28 -5.42
CA THR A 172 25.94 -11.81 -5.31
C THR A 172 24.72 -11.23 -6.03
N LEU A 173 24.30 -10.00 -5.68
CA LEU A 173 23.16 -9.36 -6.33
C LEU A 173 23.29 -9.26 -7.87
N PRO A 174 24.48 -8.93 -8.45
CA PRO A 174 24.67 -8.95 -9.91
C PRO A 174 24.49 -10.34 -10.52
N GLU A 175 25.01 -11.39 -9.89
CA GLU A 175 24.89 -12.78 -10.37
C GLU A 175 23.43 -13.25 -10.35
N ILE A 176 22.68 -12.90 -9.28
CA ILE A 176 21.24 -13.19 -9.20
C ILE A 176 20.50 -12.45 -10.32
N GLY A 177 20.84 -11.19 -10.57
CA GLY A 177 20.26 -10.40 -11.64
C GLY A 177 20.48 -11.03 -13.01
N GLN A 178 21.70 -11.49 -13.31
CA GLN A 178 21.99 -12.20 -14.54
C GLN A 178 21.17 -13.48 -14.70
N GLN A 179 21.11 -14.32 -13.67
CA GLN A 179 20.36 -15.59 -13.70
C GLN A 179 18.85 -15.40 -13.86
N LEU A 180 18.31 -14.32 -13.30
CA LEU A 180 16.87 -14.04 -13.33
C LEU A 180 16.44 -13.03 -14.39
N THR A 181 17.40 -12.53 -15.19
CA THR A 181 17.17 -11.50 -16.22
C THR A 181 16.57 -10.21 -15.65
N LEU A 182 17.07 -9.81 -14.46
CA LEU A 182 16.65 -8.62 -13.73
C LEU A 182 17.84 -7.68 -13.47
N SER A 183 17.55 -6.39 -13.24
CA SER A 183 18.58 -5.44 -12.84
C SER A 183 19.09 -5.73 -11.43
N ARG A 184 20.35 -5.33 -11.13
CA ARG A 184 20.91 -5.37 -9.77
C ARG A 184 20.03 -4.63 -8.76
N HIS A 185 19.43 -3.52 -9.18
CA HIS A 185 18.57 -2.68 -8.35
C HIS A 185 17.30 -3.44 -7.97
N THR A 186 16.64 -4.04 -8.95
CA THR A 186 15.44 -4.87 -8.73
C THR A 186 15.72 -6.04 -7.76
N ILE A 187 16.89 -6.69 -7.89
CA ILE A 187 17.26 -7.76 -6.94
C ILE A 187 17.50 -7.22 -5.53
N ALA A 188 18.10 -6.03 -5.39
CA ALA A 188 18.29 -5.40 -4.08
C ALA A 188 16.95 -5.12 -3.39
N ASP A 189 15.94 -4.68 -4.14
CA ASP A 189 14.59 -4.44 -3.63
C ASP A 189 13.92 -5.75 -3.18
N TYR A 190 14.02 -6.81 -3.98
CA TYR A 190 13.56 -8.14 -3.56
C TYR A 190 14.22 -8.60 -2.27
N VAL A 191 15.54 -8.47 -2.14
CA VAL A 191 16.26 -8.87 -0.92
C VAL A 191 15.79 -8.06 0.29
N LYS A 192 15.59 -6.75 0.13
CA LYS A 192 15.06 -5.89 1.19
C LYS A 192 13.66 -6.32 1.64
N GLN A 193 12.78 -6.62 0.69
CA GLN A 193 11.43 -7.11 0.98
C GLN A 193 11.44 -8.48 1.67
N ILE A 194 12.25 -9.42 1.17
CA ILE A 194 12.41 -10.76 1.76
C ILE A 194 12.90 -10.65 3.20
N TYR A 195 13.92 -9.82 3.46
CA TYR A 195 14.47 -9.63 4.81
C TYR A 195 13.41 -9.06 5.77
N ARG A 196 12.61 -8.10 5.29
CA ARG A 196 11.49 -7.55 6.08
C ARG A 196 10.40 -8.60 6.34
N LYS A 197 10.00 -9.38 5.32
CA LYS A 197 8.99 -10.43 5.44
C LYS A 197 9.42 -11.54 6.40
N LEU A 198 10.67 -11.97 6.33
CA LEU A 198 11.23 -13.03 7.17
C LEU A 198 11.69 -12.52 8.55
N ASN A 199 11.62 -11.20 8.78
CA ASN A 199 12.14 -10.54 9.99
C ASN A 199 13.60 -10.90 10.28
N VAL A 200 14.45 -10.87 9.25
CA VAL A 200 15.89 -11.15 9.31
C VAL A 200 16.69 -9.91 8.95
N SER A 201 17.88 -9.76 9.53
CA SER A 201 18.73 -8.60 9.34
C SER A 201 20.03 -8.91 8.58
N SER A 202 20.32 -10.17 8.37
CA SER A 202 21.56 -10.62 7.74
C SER A 202 21.32 -11.74 6.73
N ARG A 203 22.31 -11.88 5.81
CA ARG A 203 22.30 -12.98 4.84
C ARG A 203 22.36 -14.36 5.51
N ALA A 204 23.11 -14.46 6.61
CA ALA A 204 23.22 -15.71 7.37
C ALA A 204 21.86 -16.11 7.97
N GLU A 205 21.14 -15.16 8.53
CA GLU A 205 19.79 -15.38 9.04
C GLU A 205 18.80 -15.77 7.92
N ALA A 206 18.88 -15.10 6.77
CA ALA A 206 18.06 -15.44 5.60
C ALA A 206 18.33 -16.87 5.08
N ALA A 207 19.60 -17.31 5.13
CA ALA A 207 19.95 -18.67 4.75
C ALA A 207 19.42 -19.72 5.75
N LEU A 208 19.48 -19.44 7.05
CA LEU A 208 18.89 -20.30 8.08
C LEU A 208 17.36 -20.39 7.93
N GLU A 209 16.71 -19.29 7.62
CA GLU A 209 15.26 -19.28 7.43
C GLU A 209 14.85 -20.03 6.15
N ALA A 210 15.62 -19.89 5.05
CA ALA A 210 15.43 -20.68 3.83
C ALA A 210 15.57 -22.20 4.10
N GLN A 211 16.48 -22.59 4.99
CA GLN A 211 16.64 -23.97 5.42
C GLN A 211 15.44 -24.46 6.25
N ARG A 212 14.94 -23.63 7.19
CA ARG A 212 13.73 -23.95 7.98
C ARG A 212 12.49 -24.10 7.12
N MET A 213 12.38 -23.29 6.07
CA MET A 213 11.30 -23.37 5.09
C MET A 213 11.41 -24.59 4.15
N GLY A 214 12.45 -25.41 4.28
CA GLY A 214 12.66 -26.60 3.45
C GLY A 214 13.08 -26.30 2.01
N LEU A 215 13.55 -25.10 1.73
CA LEU A 215 13.93 -24.67 0.37
C LEU A 215 15.27 -25.29 -0.11
N PHE A 216 16.03 -25.90 0.80
CA PHE A 216 17.22 -26.70 0.51
C PHE A 216 16.90 -28.19 0.62
N GLY A 217 15.96 -28.68 -0.13
CA GLY A 217 15.54 -30.06 -0.05
C GLY A 217 15.74 -30.84 -1.32
N ARG A 218 16.67 -31.67 -1.32
CA ARG A 218 17.00 -32.97 -1.90
C ARG A 218 18.04 -32.92 -2.98
#